data_fb0f22c469bfc68edc2c863ac8da104a
#
_entry.id   fb0f22c469bfc68edc2c863ac8da104a
#
_cell.length_a   1.000
_cell.length_b   1.000
_cell.length_c   1.000
_cell.angle_alpha   90.00
_cell.angle_beta   90.00
_cell.angle_gamma   90.00
#
_symmetry.space_group_name_H-M   'P 1'
#
loop_
_entity.id
_entity.type
_entity.pdbx_description
1 polymer ?
#
loop_
_entity_poly.entity_id
_entity_poly.type
_entity_poly.pdbx_seq_one_letter_code
_entity_poly.pdbx_strand_id
1 'polypeptide(L)'
;SFGQSFNVTMTQMVSAFSSLINGGYYYQPHVVKQIQDENGNVIETNDPTLLRKTVSKQTSDRVKEALRAVMTDGTGVPANVEGYDIGGKTGTAEKLPRGNGDYLLSFIGYAPQENPEVVIYVVIDEPNVENQELSSYVLELSQKIMAEAFPYLNITRNGDALPEDSGVREDVQQDFDENFEDTYSNQDGAYIDPNYQPDYDSWATSPESSETTE
;
A
#
# COMPACT_ATOMS: atom_id res chain seq x y z
N SER A 1 -8.73 14.95 -11.58
CA SER A 1 -9.20 13.63 -11.11
C SER A 1 -9.06 13.56 -9.61
N PHE A 2 -10.08 12.98 -8.97
CA PHE A 2 -10.14 12.92 -7.50
C PHE A 2 -9.86 11.50 -6.98
N GLY A 3 -9.29 10.61 -7.81
CA GLY A 3 -9.09 9.21 -7.43
C GLY A 3 -10.37 8.38 -7.37
N GLN A 4 -11.45 8.83 -8.04
CA GLN A 4 -12.72 8.11 -8.12
C GLN A 4 -12.93 7.52 -9.53
N SER A 5 -13.91 6.62 -9.66
CA SER A 5 -14.35 6.03 -10.93
C SER A 5 -13.34 5.06 -11.55
N PHE A 6 -12.56 4.36 -10.72
CA PHE A 6 -11.76 3.19 -11.12
C PHE A 6 -11.82 2.12 -10.03
N ASN A 7 -11.70 0.87 -10.41
CA ASN A 7 -11.72 -0.26 -9.49
C ASN A 7 -10.36 -0.94 -9.46
N VAL A 8 -9.90 -1.23 -8.25
CA VAL A 8 -8.67 -2.00 -8.00
C VAL A 8 -8.91 -2.97 -6.85
N THR A 9 -8.19 -4.08 -6.84
CA THR A 9 -8.20 -4.96 -5.68
C THR A 9 -7.42 -4.35 -4.51
N MET A 10 -7.69 -4.78 -3.29
CA MET A 10 -6.94 -4.33 -2.12
C MET A 10 -5.45 -4.67 -2.25
N THR A 11 -5.10 -5.83 -2.78
CA THR A 11 -3.71 -6.23 -3.04
C THR A 11 -3.01 -5.30 -4.00
N GLN A 12 -3.67 -4.89 -5.10
CA GLN A 12 -3.12 -3.92 -6.03
C GLN A 12 -2.90 -2.56 -5.39
N MET A 13 -3.85 -2.08 -4.59
CA MET A 13 -3.72 -0.81 -3.88
C MET A 13 -2.53 -0.85 -2.92
N VAL A 14 -2.41 -1.89 -2.10
CA VAL A 14 -1.28 -2.04 -1.17
C VAL A 14 0.04 -2.13 -1.91
N SER A 15 0.14 -2.93 -2.99
CA SER A 15 1.37 -3.07 -3.76
C SER A 15 1.80 -1.76 -4.43
N ALA A 16 0.84 -1.03 -5.03
CA ALA A 16 1.10 0.27 -5.64
C ALA A 16 1.54 1.31 -4.60
N PHE A 17 0.84 1.37 -3.47
CA PHE A 17 1.17 2.28 -2.38
C PHE A 17 2.54 1.96 -1.78
N SER A 18 2.86 0.68 -1.56
CA SER A 18 4.17 0.26 -1.06
C SER A 18 5.30 0.76 -1.95
N SER A 19 5.12 0.74 -3.28
CA SER A 19 6.13 1.27 -4.19
C SER A 19 6.33 2.78 -4.08
N LEU A 20 5.33 3.53 -3.63
CA LEU A 20 5.46 4.99 -3.43
C LEU A 20 6.28 5.36 -2.20
N ILE A 21 6.40 4.47 -1.22
CA ILE A 21 7.03 4.75 0.07
C ILE A 21 8.36 4.01 0.30
N ASN A 22 8.73 3.08 -0.58
CA ASN A 22 9.94 2.25 -0.46
C ASN A 22 11.08 2.64 -1.42
N GLY A 23 11.02 3.83 -2.01
CA GLY A 23 12.01 4.30 -2.99
C GLY A 23 11.61 4.07 -4.45
N GLY A 24 10.39 3.61 -4.71
CA GLY A 24 9.85 3.39 -6.06
C GLY A 24 9.83 1.93 -6.51
N TYR A 25 10.20 0.98 -5.67
CA TYR A 25 10.32 -0.42 -6.04
C TYR A 25 8.99 -1.16 -5.96
N TYR A 26 8.49 -1.64 -7.10
CA TYR A 26 7.26 -2.40 -7.19
C TYR A 26 7.55 -3.89 -7.27
N TYR A 27 7.24 -4.62 -6.18
CA TYR A 27 7.43 -6.06 -6.07
C TYR A 27 6.16 -6.83 -6.41
N GLN A 28 6.34 -8.06 -6.91
CA GLN A 28 5.24 -8.99 -7.10
C GLN A 28 4.66 -9.40 -5.73
N PRO A 29 3.37 -9.15 -5.46
CA PRO A 29 2.78 -9.54 -4.19
C PRO A 29 2.66 -11.06 -4.08
N HIS A 30 3.00 -11.61 -2.92
CA HIS A 30 2.83 -13.03 -2.60
C HIS A 30 2.52 -13.22 -1.12
N VAL A 31 1.88 -14.33 -0.76
CA VAL A 31 1.52 -14.67 0.62
C VAL A 31 2.36 -15.81 1.20
N VAL A 32 2.94 -16.63 0.35
CA VAL A 32 3.81 -17.74 0.77
C VAL A 32 5.24 -17.24 0.82
N LYS A 33 5.80 -17.15 2.02
CA LYS A 33 7.21 -16.78 2.22
C LYS A 33 8.14 -17.97 2.02
N GLN A 34 7.80 -19.13 2.58
CA GLN A 34 8.61 -20.33 2.51
C GLN A 34 7.78 -21.58 2.77
N ILE A 35 8.28 -22.72 2.31
CA ILE A 35 7.76 -24.05 2.58
C ILE A 35 8.77 -24.77 3.48
N GLN A 36 8.28 -25.41 4.55
CA GLN A 36 9.12 -26.16 5.50
C GLN A 36 8.65 -27.63 5.59
N ASP A 37 9.59 -28.53 5.90
CA ASP A 37 9.28 -29.91 6.23
C ASP A 37 8.73 -30.07 7.67
N GLU A 38 8.39 -31.28 8.06
CA GLU A 38 7.88 -31.61 9.40
C GLU A 38 8.88 -31.32 10.53
N ASN A 39 10.16 -31.17 10.22
CA ASN A 39 11.23 -30.87 11.17
C ASN A 39 11.57 -29.38 11.22
N GLY A 40 10.89 -28.54 10.42
CA GLY A 40 11.13 -27.11 10.34
C GLY A 40 12.26 -26.71 9.37
N ASN A 41 12.83 -27.65 8.59
CA ASN A 41 13.83 -27.30 7.59
C ASN A 41 13.16 -26.62 6.38
N VAL A 42 13.76 -25.55 5.90
CA VAL A 42 13.26 -24.84 4.71
C VAL A 42 13.51 -25.69 3.47
N ILE A 43 12.43 -26.04 2.76
CA ILE A 43 12.48 -26.77 1.48
C ILE A 43 12.57 -25.78 0.33
N GLU A 44 11.79 -24.69 0.42
CA GLU A 44 11.69 -23.69 -0.64
C GLU A 44 11.45 -22.32 -0.02
N THR A 45 12.08 -21.28 -0.57
CA THR A 45 11.89 -19.88 -0.22
C THR A 45 11.35 -19.12 -1.42
N ASN A 46 10.29 -18.35 -1.22
CA ASN A 46 9.75 -17.46 -2.24
C ASN A 46 10.37 -16.07 -2.05
N ASP A 47 11.45 -15.81 -2.75
CA ASP A 47 12.13 -14.53 -2.68
C ASP A 47 11.32 -13.40 -3.36
N PRO A 48 11.37 -12.17 -2.82
CA PRO A 48 10.70 -11.02 -3.42
C PRO A 48 11.18 -10.79 -4.86
N THR A 49 10.24 -10.74 -5.81
CA THR A 49 10.51 -10.45 -7.22
C THR A 49 10.24 -8.98 -7.50
N LEU A 50 11.29 -8.23 -7.82
CA LEU A 50 11.16 -6.83 -8.24
C LEU A 50 10.70 -6.79 -9.70
N LEU A 51 9.57 -6.14 -9.97
CA LEU A 51 8.98 -6.05 -11.29
C LEU A 51 9.35 -4.75 -12.02
N ARG A 52 9.42 -3.63 -11.29
CA ARG A 52 9.70 -2.31 -11.89
C ARG A 52 9.97 -1.25 -10.83
N LYS A 53 10.54 -0.14 -11.26
CA LYS A 53 10.62 1.11 -10.51
C LYS A 53 9.50 2.06 -10.97
N THR A 54 8.66 2.51 -10.06
CA THR A 54 7.46 3.31 -10.36
C THR A 54 7.71 4.81 -10.27
N VAL A 55 8.56 5.22 -9.32
CA VAL A 55 8.94 6.62 -9.07
C VAL A 55 10.40 6.70 -8.64
N SER A 56 11.01 7.89 -8.73
CA SER A 56 12.34 8.10 -8.19
C SER A 56 12.35 8.06 -6.65
N LYS A 57 13.51 7.75 -6.06
CA LYS A 57 13.67 7.83 -4.60
C LYS A 57 13.30 9.21 -4.05
N GLN A 58 13.72 10.27 -4.74
CA GLN A 58 13.39 11.66 -4.34
C GLN A 58 11.87 11.89 -4.33
N THR A 59 11.14 11.36 -5.32
CA THR A 59 9.68 11.45 -5.36
C THR A 59 9.06 10.65 -4.21
N SER A 60 9.56 9.45 -3.95
CA SER A 60 9.14 8.61 -2.81
C SER A 60 9.31 9.34 -1.47
N ASP A 61 10.47 9.97 -1.25
CA ASP A 61 10.74 10.71 -0.02
C ASP A 61 9.76 11.88 0.15
N ARG A 62 9.49 12.65 -0.92
CA ARG A 62 8.50 13.74 -0.89
C ARG A 62 7.06 13.24 -0.65
N VAL A 63 6.70 12.08 -1.19
CA VAL A 63 5.41 11.45 -0.92
C VAL A 63 5.30 11.06 0.55
N LYS A 64 6.34 10.48 1.14
CA LYS A 64 6.37 10.15 2.57
C LYS A 64 6.17 11.39 3.45
N GLU A 65 6.82 12.52 3.14
CA GLU A 65 6.62 13.78 3.86
C GLU A 65 5.16 14.26 3.79
N ALA A 66 4.54 14.20 2.60
CA ALA A 66 3.14 14.57 2.43
C ALA A 66 2.19 13.63 3.20
N LEU A 67 2.48 12.33 3.20
CA LEU A 67 1.69 11.33 3.95
C LEU A 67 1.83 11.49 5.47
N ARG A 68 3.01 11.93 5.95
CA ARG A 68 3.21 12.30 7.34
C ARG A 68 2.36 13.51 7.72
N ALA A 69 2.35 14.56 6.90
CA ALA A 69 1.55 15.77 7.16
C ALA A 69 0.04 15.46 7.28
N VAL A 70 -0.48 14.46 6.55
CA VAL A 70 -1.86 14.00 6.73
C VAL A 70 -2.11 13.46 8.14
N MET A 71 -1.11 12.84 8.76
CA MET A 71 -1.21 12.25 10.10
C MET A 71 -0.93 13.24 11.21
N THR A 72 -0.15 14.31 10.97
CA THR A 72 0.18 15.31 12.00
C THR A 72 -0.83 16.45 12.05
N ASP A 73 -1.24 16.96 10.90
CA ASP A 73 -2.05 18.18 10.78
C ASP A 73 -3.30 18.00 9.90
N GLY A 74 -3.48 16.82 9.33
CA GLY A 74 -4.54 16.55 8.35
C GLY A 74 -5.64 15.63 8.86
N THR A 75 -6.37 15.05 7.90
CA THR A 75 -7.53 14.19 8.15
C THR A 75 -7.19 12.85 8.80
N GLY A 76 -5.92 12.44 8.80
CA GLY A 76 -5.46 11.16 9.36
C GLY A 76 -5.21 11.17 10.86
N VAL A 77 -5.19 12.35 11.51
CA VAL A 77 -4.87 12.51 12.95
C VAL A 77 -5.58 11.49 13.85
N PRO A 78 -6.89 11.17 13.68
CA PRO A 78 -7.57 10.21 14.55
C PRO A 78 -7.07 8.76 14.44
N ALA A 79 -6.30 8.44 13.39
CA ALA A 79 -5.71 7.11 13.22
C ALA A 79 -4.32 6.97 13.87
N ASN A 80 -3.77 8.02 14.51
CA ASN A 80 -2.47 7.94 15.16
C ASN A 80 -2.46 6.96 16.33
N VAL A 81 -1.34 6.28 16.50
CA VAL A 81 -1.04 5.38 17.61
C VAL A 81 0.13 5.95 18.39
N GLU A 82 -0.05 6.12 19.69
CA GLU A 82 0.98 6.67 20.57
C GLU A 82 2.27 5.83 20.54
N GLY A 83 3.40 6.50 20.37
CA GLY A 83 4.71 5.88 20.31
C GLY A 83 5.11 5.36 18.92
N TYR A 84 4.32 5.66 17.87
CA TYR A 84 4.66 5.28 16.50
C TYR A 84 4.58 6.49 15.56
N ASP A 85 5.52 6.59 14.62
CA ASP A 85 5.48 7.60 13.57
C ASP A 85 4.84 6.97 12.32
N ILE A 86 3.68 7.49 11.95
CA ILE A 86 2.80 6.90 10.93
C ILE A 86 2.66 7.88 9.76
N GLY A 87 2.76 7.36 8.55
CA GLY A 87 2.31 8.05 7.35
C GLY A 87 1.02 7.43 6.82
N GLY A 88 0.13 8.21 6.22
CA GLY A 88 -1.11 7.63 5.72
C GLY A 88 -1.97 8.57 4.90
N LYS A 89 -3.06 8.00 4.33
CA LYS A 89 -4.04 8.74 3.52
C LYS A 89 -5.44 8.19 3.71
N THR A 90 -6.39 9.08 3.91
CA THR A 90 -7.82 8.78 3.93
C THR A 90 -8.40 8.74 2.52
N GLY A 91 -9.43 7.94 2.30
CA GLY A 91 -10.25 7.95 1.10
C GLY A 91 -11.73 7.89 1.45
N THR A 92 -12.53 8.68 0.73
CA THR A 92 -13.99 8.67 0.80
C THR A 92 -14.50 8.70 -0.62
N ALA A 93 -15.15 7.63 -1.06
CA ALA A 93 -15.66 7.49 -2.42
C ALA A 93 -17.17 7.25 -2.37
N GLU A 94 -17.92 8.14 -2.99
CA GLU A 94 -19.36 7.95 -3.19
C GLU A 94 -19.58 6.88 -4.26
N LYS A 95 -20.43 5.90 -3.97
CA LYS A 95 -20.77 4.80 -4.89
C LYS A 95 -21.73 5.26 -5.98
N LEU A 96 -21.81 4.50 -7.05
CA LEU A 96 -22.76 4.74 -8.12
C LEU A 96 -24.11 4.01 -7.87
N PRO A 97 -25.25 4.63 -8.22
CA PRO A 97 -25.40 5.98 -8.75
C PRO A 97 -25.16 7.04 -7.65
N ARG A 98 -24.49 8.14 -8.01
CA ARG A 98 -24.20 9.22 -7.06
C ARG A 98 -25.48 9.86 -6.53
N GLY A 99 -25.43 10.32 -5.28
CA GLY A 99 -26.57 10.91 -4.58
C GLY A 99 -27.45 9.88 -3.87
N ASN A 100 -27.06 8.61 -3.83
CA ASN A 100 -27.74 7.57 -3.05
C ASN A 100 -27.37 7.57 -1.57
N GLY A 101 -26.25 8.23 -1.22
CA GLY A 101 -25.75 8.29 0.15
C GLY A 101 -24.87 7.12 0.56
N ASP A 102 -24.54 6.22 -0.39
CA ASP A 102 -23.68 5.06 -0.14
C ASP A 102 -22.21 5.40 -0.41
N TYR A 103 -21.37 5.12 0.56
CA TYR A 103 -19.94 5.45 0.51
C TYR A 103 -19.06 4.24 0.79
N LEU A 104 -17.88 4.27 0.17
CA LEU A 104 -16.74 3.43 0.52
C LEU A 104 -15.71 4.32 1.21
N LEU A 105 -15.46 4.01 2.49
CA LEU A 105 -14.44 4.67 3.30
C LEU A 105 -13.17 3.84 3.32
N SER A 106 -12.03 4.49 3.24
CA SER A 106 -10.75 3.80 3.31
C SER A 106 -9.69 4.60 4.04
N PHE A 107 -8.75 3.89 4.63
CA PHE A 107 -7.50 4.42 5.15
C PHE A 107 -6.37 3.48 4.76
N ILE A 108 -5.33 4.04 4.18
CA ILE A 108 -4.07 3.34 3.97
C ILE A 108 -3.00 4.04 4.78
N GLY A 109 -2.29 3.27 5.62
CA GLY A 109 -1.25 3.77 6.50
C GLY A 109 -0.05 2.85 6.53
N TYR A 110 1.08 3.36 7.01
CA TYR A 110 2.31 2.61 7.15
C TYR A 110 3.14 3.12 8.34
N ALA A 111 3.96 2.25 8.87
CA ALA A 111 4.88 2.55 9.95
C ALA A 111 6.16 1.68 9.85
N PRO A 112 7.33 2.17 10.37
CA PRO A 112 7.63 3.56 10.73
C PRO A 112 7.63 4.48 9.49
N GLN A 113 7.50 5.77 9.71
CA GLN A 113 7.38 6.74 8.60
C GLN A 113 8.68 6.88 7.78
N GLU A 114 9.82 6.85 8.44
CA GLU A 114 11.11 7.00 7.73
C GLU A 114 11.52 5.72 7.01
N ASN A 115 11.39 4.57 7.68
CA ASN A 115 11.74 3.26 7.16
C ASN A 115 10.52 2.32 7.24
N PRO A 116 9.63 2.30 6.23
CA PRO A 116 8.40 1.55 6.28
C PRO A 116 8.62 0.04 6.40
N GLU A 117 8.07 -0.58 7.46
CA GLU A 117 8.12 -2.02 7.71
C GLU A 117 6.78 -2.70 7.46
N VAL A 118 5.67 -1.95 7.63
CA VAL A 118 4.32 -2.47 7.46
C VAL A 118 3.41 -1.46 6.78
N VAL A 119 2.55 -1.95 5.90
CA VAL A 119 1.43 -1.19 5.31
C VAL A 119 0.13 -1.83 5.75
N ILE A 120 -0.83 -1.01 6.15
CA ILE A 120 -2.19 -1.43 6.44
C ILE A 120 -3.16 -0.72 5.49
N TYR A 121 -4.13 -1.44 4.98
CA TYR A 121 -5.22 -0.88 4.18
C TYR A 121 -6.56 -1.37 4.72
N VAL A 122 -7.34 -0.44 5.25
CA VAL A 122 -8.65 -0.71 5.84
C VAL A 122 -9.72 -0.08 4.97
N VAL A 123 -10.76 -0.83 4.66
CA VAL A 123 -11.89 -0.40 3.85
C VAL A 123 -13.18 -0.74 4.57
N ILE A 124 -14.10 0.20 4.63
CA ILE A 124 -15.49 0.00 5.07
C ILE A 124 -16.40 0.34 3.89
N ASP A 125 -17.13 -0.66 3.44
CA ASP A 125 -18.06 -0.52 2.33
C ASP A 125 -19.48 -0.40 2.89
N GLU A 126 -20.17 0.71 2.54
CA GLU A 126 -21.54 1.00 2.96
C GLU A 126 -21.75 0.82 4.49
N PRO A 127 -21.06 1.60 5.34
CA PRO A 127 -21.24 1.48 6.78
C PRO A 127 -22.71 1.69 7.16
N ASN A 128 -23.25 0.81 8.01
CA ASN A 128 -24.64 0.89 8.46
C ASN A 128 -24.81 2.02 9.51
N VAL A 129 -24.71 3.27 9.06
CA VAL A 129 -24.78 4.49 9.86
C VAL A 129 -25.55 5.57 9.08
N GLU A 130 -26.07 6.59 9.80
CA GLU A 130 -26.85 7.67 9.19
C GLU A 130 -26.01 8.52 8.22
N ASN A 131 -24.77 8.84 8.59
CA ASN A 131 -23.85 9.64 7.76
C ASN A 131 -22.63 8.81 7.36
N GLN A 132 -22.72 8.18 6.20
CA GLN A 132 -21.70 7.27 5.70
C GLN A 132 -20.40 7.96 5.24
N GLU A 133 -20.42 9.26 4.95
CA GLU A 133 -19.23 9.98 4.42
C GLU A 133 -18.15 10.27 5.49
N LEU A 134 -18.46 10.05 6.77
CA LEU A 134 -17.55 10.36 7.86
C LEU A 134 -16.36 9.39 7.92
N SER A 135 -15.19 9.89 7.59
CA SER A 135 -13.93 9.11 7.65
C SER A 135 -13.53 8.66 9.06
N SER A 136 -14.13 9.24 10.13
CA SER A 136 -13.84 8.85 11.51
C SER A 136 -14.02 7.35 11.75
N TYR A 137 -15.02 6.71 11.14
CA TYR A 137 -15.27 5.28 11.32
C TYR A 137 -14.07 4.42 10.89
N VAL A 138 -13.54 4.67 9.69
CA VAL A 138 -12.40 3.91 9.19
C VAL A 138 -11.11 4.28 9.92
N LEU A 139 -10.96 5.53 10.37
CA LEU A 139 -9.79 5.98 11.10
C LEU A 139 -9.71 5.37 12.49
N GLU A 140 -10.82 5.37 13.26
CA GLU A 140 -10.89 4.72 14.57
C GLU A 140 -10.65 3.21 14.49
N LEU A 141 -11.23 2.55 13.49
CA LEU A 141 -10.98 1.13 13.25
C LEU A 141 -9.51 0.87 12.94
N SER A 142 -8.92 1.68 12.06
CA SER A 142 -7.51 1.56 11.67
C SER A 142 -6.59 1.79 12.86
N GLN A 143 -6.87 2.81 13.68
CA GLN A 143 -6.12 3.09 14.90
C GLN A 143 -6.11 1.90 15.86
N LYS A 144 -7.27 1.27 16.10
CA LYS A 144 -7.38 0.08 16.97
C LYS A 144 -6.60 -1.10 16.42
N ILE A 145 -6.70 -1.36 15.11
CA ILE A 145 -5.96 -2.45 14.48
C ILE A 145 -4.45 -2.21 14.57
N MET A 146 -3.98 -0.99 14.26
CA MET A 146 -2.56 -0.64 14.33
C MET A 146 -2.02 -0.71 15.76
N ALA A 147 -2.80 -0.24 16.76
CA ALA A 147 -2.41 -0.28 18.16
C ALA A 147 -2.14 -1.70 18.68
N GLU A 148 -2.85 -2.70 18.16
CA GLU A 148 -2.64 -4.11 18.50
C GLU A 148 -1.59 -4.78 17.60
N ALA A 149 -1.59 -4.46 16.30
CA ALA A 149 -0.72 -5.09 15.33
C ALA A 149 0.75 -4.67 15.47
N PHE A 150 1.03 -3.39 15.70
CA PHE A 150 2.39 -2.88 15.73
C PHE A 150 3.26 -3.52 16.83
N PRO A 151 2.80 -3.65 18.09
CA PRO A 151 3.55 -4.38 19.10
C PRO A 151 3.74 -5.87 18.75
N TYR A 152 2.71 -6.50 18.18
CA TYR A 152 2.76 -7.90 17.77
C TYR A 152 3.78 -8.15 16.64
N LEU A 153 3.88 -7.22 15.71
CA LEU A 153 4.82 -7.27 14.59
C LEU A 153 6.22 -6.75 14.94
N ASN A 154 6.43 -6.30 16.18
CA ASN A 154 7.66 -5.65 16.66
C ASN A 154 8.06 -4.43 15.81
N ILE A 155 7.08 -3.64 15.36
CA ILE A 155 7.34 -2.40 14.64
C ILE A 155 8.11 -1.42 15.53
N THR A 156 9.16 -0.80 14.97
CA THR A 156 10.02 0.14 15.70
C THR A 156 9.23 1.33 16.24
N ARG A 157 9.37 1.60 17.53
CA ARG A 157 8.77 2.77 18.19
C ARG A 157 9.64 4.01 18.02
N ASN A 158 9.00 5.16 18.16
CA ASN A 158 9.70 6.45 18.18
C ASN A 158 10.73 6.49 19.31
N GLY A 159 11.99 6.76 18.94
CA GLY A 159 13.11 6.82 19.89
C GLY A 159 13.81 5.49 20.19
N ASP A 160 13.31 4.37 19.69
CA ASP A 160 14.03 3.10 19.72
C ASP A 160 15.14 3.09 18.67
N ALA A 161 16.25 2.41 18.97
CA ALA A 161 17.28 2.16 17.95
C ALA A 161 16.70 1.26 16.86
N LEU A 162 16.97 1.60 15.58
CA LEU A 162 16.62 0.73 14.47
C LEU A 162 17.30 -0.64 14.66
N PRO A 163 16.61 -1.76 14.38
CA PRO A 163 17.25 -3.07 14.37
C PRO A 163 18.45 -3.06 13.44
N GLU A 164 19.57 -3.64 13.86
CA GLU A 164 20.80 -3.72 13.06
C GLU A 164 20.60 -4.49 11.73
N ASP A 165 19.50 -5.18 11.58
CA ASP A 165 19.13 -5.96 10.39
C ASP A 165 17.70 -5.58 9.93
N SER A 166 17.50 -4.33 9.58
CA SER A 166 16.29 -3.92 8.86
C SER A 166 16.41 -4.32 7.39
N GLY A 167 16.44 -5.63 7.14
CA GLY A 167 16.62 -6.39 5.91
C GLY A 167 16.00 -5.89 4.61
N VAL A 168 16.23 -4.63 4.29
CA VAL A 168 16.15 -4.15 2.92
C VAL A 168 17.39 -4.75 2.25
N ARG A 169 17.20 -5.67 1.33
CA ARG A 169 18.28 -6.20 0.50
C ARG A 169 18.86 -5.05 -0.32
N GLU A 170 19.78 -4.31 0.28
CA GLU A 170 20.51 -3.21 -0.36
C GLU A 170 21.23 -3.70 -1.62
N ASP A 171 21.69 -4.97 -1.62
CA ASP A 171 22.33 -5.64 -2.75
C ASP A 171 21.45 -5.70 -4.00
N VAL A 172 20.18 -6.08 -3.87
CA VAL A 172 19.24 -6.15 -4.99
C VAL A 172 18.84 -4.75 -5.48
N GLN A 173 18.68 -3.82 -4.55
CA GLN A 173 18.33 -2.44 -4.88
C GLN A 173 19.50 -1.70 -5.53
N GLN A 174 20.72 -1.93 -5.07
CA GLN A 174 21.93 -1.33 -5.61
C GLN A 174 22.22 -1.84 -7.03
N ASP A 175 22.15 -3.16 -7.28
CA ASP A 175 22.27 -3.73 -8.61
C ASP A 175 21.24 -3.17 -9.59
N PHE A 176 20.02 -2.89 -9.10
CA PHE A 176 18.95 -2.32 -9.91
C PHE A 176 19.19 -0.84 -10.21
N ASP A 177 19.65 -0.07 -9.23
CA ASP A 177 19.95 1.34 -9.39
C ASP A 177 21.20 1.58 -10.28
N GLU A 178 22.25 0.76 -10.13
CA GLU A 178 23.49 0.89 -10.92
C GLU A 178 23.31 0.44 -12.39
N ASN A 179 22.44 -0.55 -12.64
CA ASN A 179 22.24 -1.10 -13.98
C ASN A 179 21.07 -0.48 -14.76
N PHE A 180 20.21 0.30 -14.10
CA PHE A 180 18.91 0.73 -14.66
C PHE A 180 18.78 2.23 -14.93
N GLU A 181 19.57 3.09 -14.33
CA GLU A 181 19.43 4.54 -14.54
C GLU A 181 19.77 4.98 -15.98
N ASP A 182 20.57 4.19 -16.72
CA ASP A 182 21.06 4.59 -18.04
C ASP A 182 20.26 4.05 -19.25
N THR A 183 19.40 3.01 -19.09
CA THR A 183 18.88 2.32 -20.27
C THR A 183 17.38 2.49 -20.52
N TYR A 184 16.56 2.78 -19.50
CA TYR A 184 15.09 2.75 -19.62
C TYR A 184 14.32 3.83 -18.86
N SER A 185 14.94 4.95 -18.52
CA SER A 185 14.18 6.09 -17.97
C SER A 185 13.45 6.77 -19.12
N ASN A 186 12.11 6.76 -19.08
CA ASN A 186 11.35 7.76 -19.83
C ASN A 186 11.63 9.15 -19.23
N GLN A 187 11.23 10.23 -19.89
CA GLN A 187 11.49 11.60 -19.46
C GLN A 187 11.00 11.92 -18.02
N ASP A 188 10.22 11.04 -17.42
CA ASP A 188 9.65 11.15 -16.09
C ASP A 188 10.34 10.26 -15.04
N GLY A 189 11.40 9.53 -15.40
CA GLY A 189 12.18 8.67 -14.49
C GLY A 189 11.46 7.40 -14.00
N ALA A 190 10.37 6.99 -14.65
CA ALA A 190 9.69 5.75 -14.35
C ALA A 190 10.25 4.61 -15.21
N TYR A 191 10.70 3.53 -14.55
CA TYR A 191 11.10 2.32 -15.25
C TYR A 191 9.87 1.50 -15.64
N ILE A 192 9.83 1.07 -16.89
CA ILE A 192 8.86 0.09 -17.39
C ILE A 192 9.66 -1.13 -17.87
N ASP A 193 9.48 -2.29 -17.21
CA ASP A 193 10.05 -3.54 -17.70
C ASP A 193 9.60 -3.78 -19.16
N PRO A 194 10.52 -3.84 -20.13
CA PRO A 194 10.16 -4.03 -21.53
C PRO A 194 9.52 -5.39 -21.80
N ASN A 195 9.66 -6.35 -20.90
CA ASN A 195 9.02 -7.67 -20.97
C ASN A 195 7.70 -7.74 -20.19
N TYR A 196 7.37 -6.69 -19.43
CA TYR A 196 6.09 -6.62 -18.72
C TYR A 196 4.98 -6.37 -19.74
N GLN A 197 4.22 -7.41 -20.01
CA GLN A 197 2.94 -7.33 -20.69
C GLN A 197 1.84 -7.36 -19.64
N PRO A 198 1.23 -6.22 -19.29
CA PRO A 198 0.07 -6.24 -18.43
C PRO A 198 -1.03 -7.04 -19.12
N ASP A 199 -1.48 -8.09 -18.46
CA ASP A 199 -2.64 -8.87 -18.91
C ASP A 199 -3.91 -8.05 -18.65
N TYR A 200 -4.21 -7.14 -19.57
CA TYR A 200 -5.42 -6.32 -19.50
C TYR A 200 -6.69 -7.14 -19.75
N ASP A 201 -6.59 -8.30 -20.41
CA ASP A 201 -7.74 -9.11 -20.79
C ASP A 201 -8.25 -9.96 -19.62
N SER A 202 -7.43 -10.31 -18.66
CA SER A 202 -7.85 -11.02 -17.43
C SER A 202 -8.76 -10.17 -16.52
N TRP A 203 -8.84 -8.86 -16.77
CA TRP A 203 -9.60 -7.88 -15.98
C TRP A 203 -10.92 -7.48 -16.64
N ALA A 204 -11.08 -7.73 -17.94
CA ALA A 204 -12.22 -7.30 -18.74
C ALA A 204 -13.42 -8.26 -18.67
N THR A 205 -13.27 -9.42 -18.07
CA THR A 205 -14.36 -10.39 -17.90
C THR A 205 -15.01 -10.31 -16.53
N SER A 206 -15.60 -9.18 -16.19
CA SER A 206 -16.76 -9.19 -15.29
C SER A 206 -17.95 -9.75 -16.08
N PRO A 207 -18.72 -10.72 -15.56
CA PRO A 207 -19.88 -11.22 -16.25
C PRO A 207 -20.87 -10.07 -16.44
N GLU A 208 -21.17 -9.75 -17.70
CA GLU A 208 -22.29 -8.89 -18.05
C GLU A 208 -23.53 -9.42 -17.35
N SER A 209 -24.17 -8.56 -16.58
CA SER A 209 -25.52 -8.83 -16.08
C SER A 209 -26.41 -9.07 -17.30
N SER A 210 -26.80 -10.32 -17.50
CA SER A 210 -27.84 -10.68 -18.47
C SER A 210 -29.13 -9.97 -18.07
N GLU A 211 -29.43 -8.88 -18.75
CA GLU A 211 -30.78 -8.33 -18.79
C GLU A 211 -31.68 -9.40 -19.41
N THR A 212 -32.47 -10.06 -18.58
CA THR A 212 -33.66 -10.78 -19.02
C THR A 212 -34.78 -9.77 -19.18
N THR A 213 -35.02 -9.39 -20.42
CA THR A 213 -36.31 -8.83 -20.85
C THR A 213 -37.37 -9.94 -20.77
N GLU A 214 -38.35 -9.80 -19.91
CA GLU A 214 -39.76 -10.17 -20.11
C GLU A 214 -40.67 -9.14 -19.46
#